data_139b7c9009749f7f33daf23b8dddad16
#
_entry.id   139b7c9009749f7f33daf23b8dddad16
#
_cell.length_a   1.000
_cell.length_b   1.000
_cell.length_c   1.000
_cell.angle_alpha   90.00
_cell.angle_beta   90.00
_cell.angle_gamma   90.00
#
_symmetry.space_group_name_H-M   'P 1'
#
loop_
_entity.id
_entity.type
_entity.pdbx_description
1 polymer ?
#
loop_
_entity_poly.entity_id
_entity_poly.type
_entity_poly.pdbx_seq_one_letter_code
_entity_poly.pdbx_strand_id
1 'polypeptide(L)'
;MLAYAGQGLNGDEGSHSSGEVRDFLRRAVEALSGLAEAYAAAVKQKNLQPAETYNAYLKVLDADARASLAAIQLVLAQGTISSQLIDNLNASIHLRALLTDLFLVDEIMKPQRTQVKPAISA
;
A
#
# COMPACT_ATOMS: atom_id res chain seq x y z
N MET A 1 4.08 6.13 -6.18
CA MET A 1 2.64 6.01 -6.40
C MET A 1 1.94 7.36 -6.45
N LEU A 2 1.96 8.07 -5.37
CA LEU A 2 1.19 9.29 -5.31
C LEU A 2 1.91 10.51 -5.86
N ALA A 3 3.15 10.32 -6.28
CA ALA A 3 3.88 11.39 -6.97
C ALA A 3 3.15 11.82 -8.24
N TYR A 4 2.34 10.95 -8.79
CA TYR A 4 1.54 11.27 -9.96
C TYR A 4 0.68 12.51 -9.75
N ALA A 5 0.17 12.68 -8.55
CA ALA A 5 -0.69 13.83 -8.24
C ALA A 5 0.06 15.15 -8.28
N GLY A 6 1.35 15.13 -8.17
CA GLY A 6 2.16 16.34 -8.19
C GLY A 6 2.30 16.97 -9.56
N GLN A 7 1.71 16.37 -10.58
CA GLN A 7 1.81 16.92 -11.92
C GLN A 7 0.85 18.06 -12.19
N GLY A 8 0.05 18.42 -11.22
CA GLY A 8 -0.80 19.58 -11.35
C GLY A 8 -1.97 19.38 -12.32
N LEU A 9 -3.15 19.29 -11.77
CA LEU A 9 -4.35 19.09 -12.56
C LEU A 9 -5.06 20.42 -12.70
N ASN A 10 -5.27 20.86 -13.92
CA ASN A 10 -6.01 22.08 -14.17
C ASN A 10 -6.56 22.10 -15.58
N GLY A 11 -7.66 22.80 -15.78
CA GLY A 11 -8.28 22.95 -17.08
C GLY A 11 -8.63 21.62 -17.72
N ASP A 12 -8.48 21.56 -19.02
CA ASP A 12 -8.77 20.36 -19.80
C ASP A 12 -7.84 19.24 -19.46
N GLU A 13 -6.61 19.57 -19.13
CA GLU A 13 -5.64 18.57 -18.68
C GLU A 13 -6.10 17.95 -17.38
N GLY A 14 -6.68 18.77 -16.50
CA GLY A 14 -7.17 18.27 -15.24
C GLY A 14 -8.25 17.24 -15.42
N SER A 15 -9.14 17.45 -16.38
CA SER A 15 -10.21 16.50 -16.66
C SER A 15 -9.67 15.17 -17.15
N HIS A 16 -8.68 15.22 -18.04
CA HIS A 16 -8.05 14.02 -18.57
C HIS A 16 -7.25 13.29 -17.49
N SER A 17 -6.49 14.06 -16.74
CA SER A 17 -5.68 13.48 -15.67
C SER A 17 -6.53 12.89 -14.55
N SER A 18 -7.71 13.48 -14.32
CA SER A 18 -8.64 12.95 -13.33
C SER A 18 -9.07 11.53 -13.67
N GLY A 19 -9.31 11.26 -14.96
CA GLY A 19 -9.64 9.90 -15.39
C GLY A 19 -8.52 8.92 -15.12
N GLU A 20 -7.29 9.34 -15.40
CA GLU A 20 -6.12 8.50 -15.13
C GLU A 20 -5.92 8.27 -13.64
N VAL A 21 -6.14 9.31 -12.83
CA VAL A 21 -6.03 9.19 -11.39
C VAL A 21 -7.08 8.22 -10.87
N ARG A 22 -8.30 8.28 -11.38
CA ARG A 22 -9.36 7.37 -10.97
C ARG A 22 -9.00 5.93 -11.30
N ASP A 23 -8.47 5.69 -12.47
CA ASP A 23 -8.04 4.34 -12.85
C ASP A 23 -6.93 3.85 -11.94
N PHE A 24 -5.99 4.72 -11.63
CA PHE A 24 -4.90 4.39 -10.73
C PHE A 24 -5.42 4.01 -9.35
N LEU A 25 -6.37 4.81 -8.83
CA LEU A 25 -6.94 4.53 -7.51
C LEU A 25 -7.76 3.24 -7.51
N ARG A 26 -8.45 2.94 -8.60
CA ARG A 26 -9.20 1.69 -8.70
C ARG A 26 -8.28 0.49 -8.66
N ARG A 27 -7.13 0.58 -9.33
CA ARG A 27 -6.13 -0.50 -9.27
C ARG A 27 -5.59 -0.65 -7.86
N ALA A 28 -5.41 0.47 -7.16
CA ALA A 28 -4.97 0.41 -5.78
C ALA A 28 -5.99 -0.30 -4.91
N VAL A 29 -7.28 -0.02 -5.14
CA VAL A 29 -8.35 -0.70 -4.40
C VAL A 29 -8.27 -2.20 -4.60
N GLU A 30 -8.09 -2.65 -5.83
CA GLU A 30 -7.99 -4.07 -6.13
C GLU A 30 -6.78 -4.69 -5.43
N ALA A 31 -5.64 -4.01 -5.52
CA ALA A 31 -4.42 -4.52 -4.90
C ALA A 31 -4.56 -4.64 -3.39
N LEU A 32 -5.14 -3.62 -2.76
CA LEU A 32 -5.28 -3.61 -1.31
C LEU A 32 -6.30 -4.63 -0.81
N SER A 33 -7.30 -4.93 -1.64
CA SER A 33 -8.36 -5.85 -1.24
C SER A 33 -7.85 -7.26 -0.94
N GLY A 34 -6.76 -7.69 -1.58
CA GLY A 34 -6.22 -9.03 -1.34
C GLY A 34 -4.88 -9.05 -0.65
N LEU A 35 -4.41 -7.89 -0.20
CA LEU A 35 -3.04 -7.76 0.28
C LEU A 35 -2.74 -8.61 1.51
N ALA A 36 -3.58 -8.51 2.54
CA ALA A 36 -3.34 -9.24 3.78
C ALA A 36 -3.38 -10.74 3.57
N GLU A 37 -4.30 -11.19 2.72
CA GLU A 37 -4.40 -12.61 2.42
C GLU A 37 -3.17 -13.12 1.68
N ALA A 38 -2.64 -12.31 0.78
CA ALA A 38 -1.43 -12.67 0.04
C ALA A 38 -0.26 -12.85 0.98
N TYR A 39 -0.10 -11.94 1.94
CA TYR A 39 0.98 -12.06 2.93
C TYR A 39 0.74 -13.23 3.88
N ALA A 40 -0.50 -13.47 4.27
CA ALA A 40 -0.81 -14.60 5.12
C ALA A 40 -0.45 -15.92 4.41
N ALA A 41 -0.75 -16.01 3.13
CA ALA A 41 -0.40 -17.19 2.35
C ALA A 41 1.12 -17.36 2.27
N ALA A 42 1.85 -16.26 2.10
CA ALA A 42 3.30 -16.32 2.02
C ALA A 42 3.91 -16.79 3.34
N VAL A 43 3.39 -16.30 4.47
CA VAL A 43 3.86 -16.72 5.78
C VAL A 43 3.67 -18.23 5.95
N LYS A 44 2.51 -18.71 5.52
CA LYS A 44 2.20 -20.13 5.65
C LYS A 44 3.06 -20.99 4.73
N GLN A 45 3.21 -20.57 3.48
CA GLN A 45 4.00 -21.31 2.51
C GLN A 45 5.46 -21.41 2.91
N LYS A 46 6.01 -20.33 3.42
CA LYS A 46 7.40 -20.30 3.83
C LYS A 46 7.62 -20.81 5.24
N ASN A 47 6.53 -21.16 5.90
CA ASN A 47 6.58 -21.70 7.26
C ASN A 47 7.38 -20.79 8.20
N LEU A 48 7.08 -19.51 8.15
CA LEU A 48 7.80 -18.53 8.95
C LEU A 48 7.46 -18.67 10.43
N GLN A 49 8.49 -18.62 11.26
CA GLN A 49 8.34 -18.78 12.68
C GLN A 49 8.92 -17.60 13.42
N PRO A 50 8.34 -17.19 14.54
CA PRO A 50 7.17 -17.80 15.18
C PRO A 50 5.89 -17.37 14.46
N ALA A 51 5.08 -18.33 14.08
CA ALA A 51 3.86 -18.07 13.30
C ALA A 51 2.92 -17.11 14.00
N GLU A 52 2.80 -17.22 15.31
CA GLU A 52 1.90 -16.35 16.07
C GLU A 52 2.29 -14.88 15.94
N THR A 53 3.58 -14.61 15.93
CA THR A 53 4.08 -13.24 15.83
C THR A 53 3.78 -12.66 14.44
N TYR A 54 4.01 -13.46 13.40
CA TYR A 54 3.69 -13.02 12.04
C TYR A 54 2.20 -12.79 11.88
N ASN A 55 1.39 -13.69 12.40
CA ASN A 55 -0.05 -13.57 12.30
C ASN A 55 -0.57 -12.35 13.05
N ALA A 56 0.03 -12.03 14.19
CA ALA A 56 -0.33 -10.83 14.94
C ALA A 56 -0.07 -9.57 14.11
N TYR A 57 1.07 -9.52 13.44
CA TYR A 57 1.39 -8.36 12.62
C TYR A 57 0.52 -8.30 11.37
N LEU A 58 0.13 -9.45 10.82
CA LEU A 58 -0.77 -9.47 9.68
C LEU A 58 -2.11 -8.84 9.99
N LYS A 59 -2.54 -8.92 11.24
CA LYS A 59 -3.77 -8.23 11.66
C LYS A 59 -3.59 -6.72 11.61
N VAL A 60 -2.41 -6.24 11.98
CA VAL A 60 -2.10 -4.81 11.87
C VAL A 60 -2.11 -4.39 10.41
N LEU A 61 -1.44 -5.18 9.57
CA LEU A 61 -1.41 -4.90 8.14
C LEU A 61 -2.81 -4.86 7.54
N ASP A 62 -3.64 -5.83 7.90
CA ASP A 62 -5.01 -5.89 7.41
C ASP A 62 -5.81 -4.66 7.83
N ALA A 63 -5.69 -4.25 9.09
CA ALA A 63 -6.38 -3.06 9.59
C ALA A 63 -5.94 -1.81 8.84
N ASP A 64 -4.64 -1.66 8.62
CA ASP A 64 -4.12 -0.49 7.92
C ASP A 64 -4.52 -0.52 6.43
N ALA A 65 -4.55 -1.70 5.83
CA ALA A 65 -5.00 -1.83 4.45
C ALA A 65 -6.48 -1.47 4.32
N ARG A 66 -7.30 -1.89 5.25
CA ARG A 66 -8.74 -1.56 5.23
C ARG A 66 -8.97 -0.07 5.44
N ALA A 67 -8.22 0.54 6.34
CA ALA A 67 -8.34 1.97 6.57
C ALA A 67 -7.92 2.76 5.33
N SER A 68 -6.83 2.34 4.69
CA SER A 68 -6.36 2.97 3.47
C SER A 68 -7.35 2.79 2.33
N LEU A 69 -7.91 1.59 2.23
CA LEU A 69 -8.91 1.28 1.23
C LEU A 69 -10.12 2.19 1.38
N ALA A 70 -10.60 2.36 2.60
CA ALA A 70 -11.74 3.24 2.85
C ALA A 70 -11.42 4.69 2.46
N ALA A 71 -10.21 5.16 2.75
CA ALA A 71 -9.79 6.50 2.38
C ALA A 71 -9.76 6.68 0.87
N ILE A 72 -9.23 5.70 0.16
CA ILE A 72 -9.15 5.74 -1.29
C ILE A 72 -10.57 5.71 -1.90
N GLN A 73 -11.42 4.86 -1.37
CA GLN A 73 -12.79 4.78 -1.84
C GLN A 73 -13.56 6.06 -1.60
N LEU A 74 -13.29 6.73 -0.48
CA LEU A 74 -13.90 8.02 -0.20
C LEU A 74 -13.50 9.05 -1.25
N VAL A 75 -12.22 9.06 -1.63
CA VAL A 75 -11.74 9.96 -2.68
C VAL A 75 -12.39 9.62 -4.02
N LEU A 76 -12.48 8.33 -4.34
CA LEU A 76 -13.10 7.88 -5.58
C LEU A 76 -14.58 8.24 -5.67
N ALA A 77 -15.23 8.37 -4.53
CA ALA A 77 -16.66 8.75 -4.50
C ALA A 77 -16.90 10.20 -4.84
N GLN A 78 -15.86 11.02 -4.88
CA GLN A 78 -16.03 12.43 -5.18
C GLN A 78 -16.24 12.66 -6.66
N GLY A 79 -17.09 13.64 -6.99
CA GLY A 79 -17.36 13.95 -8.38
C GLY A 79 -16.15 14.51 -9.10
N THR A 80 -15.31 15.23 -8.35
CA THR A 80 -14.07 15.80 -8.89
C THR A 80 -12.93 15.47 -7.93
N ILE A 81 -11.83 15.02 -8.48
CA ILE A 81 -10.66 14.72 -7.68
C ILE A 81 -9.58 15.76 -8.01
N SER A 82 -9.36 16.68 -7.08
CA SER A 82 -8.37 17.72 -7.24
C SER A 82 -6.99 17.19 -6.82
N SER A 83 -5.94 17.90 -7.26
CA SER A 83 -4.60 17.56 -6.81
C SER A 83 -4.46 17.74 -5.31
N GLN A 84 -5.15 18.72 -4.74
CA GLN A 84 -5.11 18.92 -3.30
C GLN A 84 -5.72 17.76 -2.55
N LEU A 85 -6.82 17.21 -3.08
CA LEU A 85 -7.44 16.05 -2.48
C LEU A 85 -6.48 14.86 -2.50
N ILE A 86 -5.78 14.67 -3.60
CA ILE A 86 -4.79 13.61 -3.72
C ILE A 86 -3.63 13.85 -2.77
N ASP A 87 -3.19 15.10 -2.64
CA ASP A 87 -2.13 15.43 -1.69
C ASP A 87 -2.54 15.09 -0.27
N ASN A 88 -3.79 15.38 0.09
CA ASN A 88 -4.30 15.04 1.41
C ASN A 88 -4.38 13.54 1.62
N LEU A 89 -4.78 12.82 0.59
CA LEU A 89 -4.81 11.36 0.64
C LEU A 89 -3.40 10.81 0.85
N ASN A 90 -2.44 11.36 0.11
CA ASN A 90 -1.05 10.95 0.20
C ASN A 90 -0.45 11.24 1.58
N ALA A 91 -0.89 12.31 2.20
CA ALA A 91 -0.45 12.67 3.54
C ALA A 91 -1.22 11.91 4.62
N SER A 92 -2.24 11.16 4.25
CA SER A 92 -3.08 10.44 5.18
C SER A 92 -2.25 9.50 6.05
N ILE A 93 -2.53 9.53 7.34
CA ILE A 93 -1.86 8.64 8.28
C ILE A 93 -2.13 7.17 7.95
N HIS A 94 -3.29 6.89 7.38
CA HIS A 94 -3.65 5.51 7.03
C HIS A 94 -2.77 4.96 5.92
N LEU A 95 -2.56 5.74 4.86
CA LEU A 95 -1.68 5.33 3.79
C LEU A 95 -0.24 5.22 4.25
N ARG A 96 0.19 6.18 5.07
CA ARG A 96 1.55 6.17 5.56
C ARG A 96 1.80 4.97 6.47
N ALA A 97 0.82 4.63 7.30
CA ALA A 97 0.92 3.45 8.15
C ALA A 97 1.02 2.19 7.29
N LEU A 98 0.19 2.09 6.26
CA LEU A 98 0.21 0.94 5.36
C LEU A 98 1.56 0.81 4.66
N LEU A 99 2.09 1.91 4.13
CA LEU A 99 3.39 1.88 3.47
C LEU A 99 4.49 1.46 4.42
N THR A 100 4.42 1.93 5.67
CA THR A 100 5.39 1.54 6.69
C THR A 100 5.29 0.04 6.95
N ASP A 101 4.08 -0.49 7.05
CA ASP A 101 3.86 -1.92 7.25
C ASP A 101 4.47 -2.73 6.11
N LEU A 102 4.23 -2.27 4.88
CA LEU A 102 4.73 -2.97 3.71
C LEU A 102 6.25 -2.97 3.64
N PHE A 103 6.86 -1.84 3.97
CA PHE A 103 8.31 -1.76 4.00
C PHE A 103 8.89 -2.70 5.05
N LEU A 104 8.25 -2.75 6.21
CA LEU A 104 8.71 -3.61 7.29
C LEU A 104 8.61 -5.08 6.91
N VAL A 105 7.46 -5.49 6.41
CA VAL A 105 7.23 -6.88 6.02
C VAL A 105 8.14 -7.27 4.86
N ASP A 106 8.29 -6.40 3.88
CA ASP A 106 9.13 -6.66 2.74
C ASP A 106 10.58 -6.84 3.16
N GLU A 107 11.04 -5.99 4.07
CA GLU A 107 12.40 -6.08 4.57
C GLU A 107 12.64 -7.38 5.32
N ILE A 108 11.66 -7.83 6.07
CA ILE A 108 11.75 -9.08 6.83
C ILE A 108 11.74 -10.30 5.89
N MET A 109 10.93 -10.26 4.87
CA MET A 109 10.81 -11.40 3.95
C MET A 109 11.95 -11.49 2.94
N LYS A 110 12.64 -10.39 2.74
CA LYS A 110 13.75 -10.31 1.82
C LYS A 110 15.03 -10.95 2.33
N PRO A 111 15.34 -10.87 3.62
CA PRO A 111 16.65 -11.28 4.15
C PRO A 111 17.04 -12.72 3.93
N GLN A 112 16.11 -13.57 3.59
CA GLN A 112 16.46 -14.96 3.36
C GLN A 112 17.48 -15.11 2.24
N ARG A 113 17.53 -14.14 1.35
CA ARG A 113 18.53 -14.13 0.30
C ARG A 113 19.79 -13.41 0.73
N THR A 114 19.65 -12.42 1.60
CA THR A 114 20.80 -11.63 2.05
C THR A 114 21.51 -12.26 3.21
N GLN A 115 20.84 -13.05 3.99
CA GLN A 115 21.46 -13.70 5.14
C GLN A 115 22.55 -14.68 4.73
N VAL A 116 22.42 -15.22 3.56
CA VAL A 116 23.45 -16.13 3.06
C VAL A 116 24.76 -15.41 2.89
N LYS A 117 24.72 -14.20 2.34
CA LYS A 117 25.92 -13.42 2.11
C LYS A 117 26.57 -12.93 3.40
N PRO A 118 25.83 -12.36 4.34
CA PRO A 118 26.44 -11.93 5.59
C PRO A 118 27.07 -13.05 6.34
N ALA A 119 26.48 -14.21 6.32
CA ALA A 119 27.06 -15.37 6.96
C ALA A 119 28.39 -15.73 6.35
N ILE A 120 28.51 -15.57 5.07
CA ILE A 120 29.75 -15.84 4.37
C ILE A 120 30.79 -14.80 4.71
N SER A 121 30.38 -13.57 4.79
CA SER A 121 31.31 -12.48 5.04
C SER A 121 31.81 -12.48 6.47
N ALA A 122 31.09 -13.11 7.34
CA ALA A 122 31.54 -13.26 8.70
C ALA A 122 32.67 -14.25 8.75
#